data_5196880b3fdeeef7c1efea1b86cdc9c9
#
_entry.id   5196880b3fdeeef7c1efea1b86cdc9c9
#
_cell.length_a   1.000
_cell.length_b   1.000
_cell.length_c   1.000
_cell.angle_alpha   90.00
_cell.angle_beta   90.00
_cell.angle_gamma   90.00
#
_symmetry.space_group_name_H-M   'P 1'
#
loop_
_entity.id
_entity.type
_entity.pdbx_description
1 polymer ?
#
loop_
_entity_poly.entity_id
_entity_poly.type
_entity_poly.pdbx_seq_one_letter_code
_entity_poly.pdbx_strand_id
1 'polypeptide(L)'
;MEKNPWNKTNQWENELELLHAIIRKTLLIETTKWGGPVYTYKSKNVLGIGGFKSYFGIWFYNGVFLKDEKKILINANEENTKSLRQMRFNSVNEIDEKLILAYIKEAIEVEEKGLVIPK
;
A
#
# COMPACT_ATOMS: atom_id res chain seq x y z
N MET A 1 15.29 -10.68 -10.27
CA MET A 1 14.48 -10.18 -9.16
C MET A 1 13.61 -11.29 -8.61
N GLU A 2 13.54 -11.39 -7.30
CA GLU A 2 12.71 -12.39 -6.68
C GLU A 2 11.24 -12.09 -6.92
N LYS A 3 10.45 -13.14 -7.09
CA LYS A 3 9.01 -12.96 -7.27
C LYS A 3 8.38 -12.48 -5.96
N ASN A 4 7.50 -11.50 -6.08
CA ASN A 4 6.71 -11.05 -4.94
C ASN A 4 5.68 -12.15 -4.61
N PRO A 5 5.77 -12.81 -3.43
CA PRO A 5 4.84 -13.88 -3.07
C PRO A 5 3.40 -13.40 -2.95
N TRP A 6 3.19 -12.08 -2.86
CA TRP A 6 1.86 -11.50 -2.83
C TRP A 6 1.31 -11.22 -4.22
N ASN A 7 2.09 -11.50 -5.28
CA ASN A 7 1.59 -11.48 -6.66
C ASN A 7 1.19 -12.90 -7.04
N LYS A 8 0.02 -13.31 -6.58
CA LYS A 8 -0.42 -14.71 -6.60
C LYS A 8 -0.52 -15.33 -7.99
N THR A 9 -0.75 -14.51 -9.01
CA THR A 9 -0.90 -15.00 -10.39
C THR A 9 0.31 -14.68 -11.26
N ASN A 10 1.30 -13.98 -10.70
CA ASN A 10 2.50 -13.51 -11.42
C ASN A 10 2.18 -12.65 -12.65
N GLN A 11 0.96 -12.12 -12.74
CA GLN A 11 0.56 -11.34 -13.92
C GLN A 11 0.86 -9.85 -13.79
N TRP A 12 1.21 -9.38 -12.59
CA TRP A 12 1.35 -7.95 -12.31
C TRP A 12 2.79 -7.53 -12.04
N GLU A 13 3.79 -8.29 -12.54
CA GLU A 13 5.20 -8.00 -12.25
C GLU A 13 5.62 -6.59 -12.64
N ASN A 14 5.27 -6.15 -13.85
CA ASN A 14 5.66 -4.83 -14.34
C ASN A 14 4.93 -3.72 -13.56
N GLU A 15 3.67 -3.93 -13.27
CA GLU A 15 2.87 -2.97 -12.53
C GLU A 15 3.37 -2.81 -11.09
N LEU A 16 3.70 -3.91 -10.44
CA LEU A 16 4.25 -3.87 -9.09
C LEU A 16 5.64 -3.24 -9.06
N GLU A 17 6.45 -3.46 -10.09
CA GLU A 17 7.75 -2.77 -10.23
C GLU A 17 7.57 -1.27 -10.32
N LEU A 18 6.56 -0.81 -11.06
CA LEU A 18 6.28 0.61 -11.18
C LEU A 18 5.84 1.19 -9.84
N LEU A 19 4.97 0.50 -9.10
CA LEU A 19 4.58 0.94 -7.75
C LEU A 19 5.79 1.02 -6.84
N HIS A 20 6.65 0.01 -6.89
CA HIS A 20 7.89 -0.01 -6.10
C HIS A 20 8.76 1.20 -6.41
N ALA A 21 8.93 1.53 -7.69
CA ALA A 21 9.72 2.68 -8.11
C ALA A 21 9.15 3.99 -7.58
N ILE A 22 7.82 4.12 -7.57
CA ILE A 22 7.16 5.31 -7.03
C ILE A 22 7.39 5.41 -5.52
N ILE A 23 7.20 4.30 -4.81
CA ILE A 23 7.34 4.26 -3.35
C ILE A 23 8.78 4.58 -2.92
N ARG A 24 9.78 4.16 -3.71
CA ARG A 24 11.18 4.45 -3.43
C ARG A 24 11.52 5.93 -3.45
N LYS A 25 10.68 6.76 -4.03
CA LYS A 25 10.86 8.22 -4.01
C LYS A 25 10.46 8.86 -2.69
N THR A 26 9.91 8.07 -1.76
CA THR A 26 9.43 8.55 -0.48
C THR A 26 10.42 8.24 0.64
N LEU A 27 10.09 8.64 1.87
CA LEU A 27 10.90 8.35 3.05
C LEU A 27 10.75 6.92 3.55
N LEU A 28 9.88 6.13 2.94
CA LEU A 28 9.64 4.76 3.37
C LEU A 28 10.83 3.86 3.08
N ILE A 29 11.08 2.92 3.97
CA ILE A 29 12.16 1.94 3.85
C ILE A 29 11.54 0.59 3.53
N GLU A 30 12.01 -0.02 2.43
CA GLU A 30 11.56 -1.35 2.06
C GLU A 30 12.21 -2.40 2.96
N THR A 31 11.39 -3.33 3.44
CA THR A 31 11.86 -4.50 4.17
C THR A 31 11.04 -5.71 3.73
N THR A 32 11.43 -6.90 4.16
CA THR A 32 10.69 -8.11 3.85
C THR A 32 10.06 -8.66 5.13
N LYS A 33 8.76 -8.82 5.14
CA LYS A 33 8.01 -9.41 6.24
C LYS A 33 6.96 -10.35 5.66
N TRP A 34 6.74 -11.47 6.34
CA TRP A 34 5.75 -12.44 5.88
C TRP A 34 6.01 -12.89 4.43
N GLY A 35 7.30 -12.88 4.03
CA GLY A 35 7.71 -13.31 2.69
C GLY A 35 7.53 -12.28 1.59
N GLY A 36 7.04 -11.08 1.88
CA GLY A 36 6.78 -10.06 0.87
C GLY A 36 7.29 -8.68 1.25
N PRO A 37 7.24 -7.73 0.31
CA PRO A 37 7.73 -6.37 0.57
C PRO A 37 6.78 -5.59 1.47
N VAL A 38 7.34 -4.99 2.51
CA VAL A 38 6.64 -4.08 3.40
C VAL A 38 7.45 -2.80 3.48
N TYR A 39 6.79 -1.68 3.43
CA TYR A 39 7.45 -0.37 3.45
C TYR A 39 7.15 0.27 4.80
N THR A 40 8.23 0.66 5.49
CA THR A 40 8.15 1.10 6.88
C THR A 40 8.58 2.54 7.06
N TYR A 41 8.15 3.14 8.16
CA TYR A 41 8.61 4.46 8.59
C TYR A 41 8.85 4.38 10.10
N LYS A 42 10.08 4.69 10.52
CA LYS A 42 10.50 4.59 11.93
C LYS A 42 10.16 3.23 12.52
N SER A 43 10.44 2.17 11.76
CA SER A 43 10.21 0.78 12.13
C SER A 43 8.74 0.36 12.21
N LYS A 44 7.81 1.23 11.81
CA LYS A 44 6.39 0.90 11.75
C LYS A 44 5.98 0.55 10.33
N ASN A 45 5.16 -0.46 10.18
CA ASN A 45 4.63 -0.87 8.88
C ASN A 45 3.65 0.18 8.37
N VAL A 46 3.91 0.73 7.19
CA VAL A 46 3.04 1.76 6.59
C VAL A 46 2.20 1.18 5.48
N LEU A 47 2.85 0.51 4.53
CA LEU A 47 2.11 -0.07 3.40
C LEU A 47 2.80 -1.30 2.83
N GLY A 48 2.04 -2.04 2.02
CA GLY A 48 2.56 -3.15 1.23
C GLY A 48 1.95 -3.09 -0.16
N ILE A 49 2.50 -3.86 -1.09
CA ILE A 49 1.97 -3.96 -2.45
C ILE A 49 1.81 -5.43 -2.83
N GLY A 50 0.85 -5.69 -3.71
CA GLY A 50 0.64 -7.05 -4.17
C GLY A 50 -0.36 -7.12 -5.33
N GLY A 51 -0.49 -8.30 -5.91
CA GLY A 51 -1.39 -8.54 -7.02
C GLY A 51 -2.26 -9.75 -6.79
N PHE A 52 -3.47 -9.67 -7.34
CA PHE A 52 -4.48 -10.71 -7.21
C PHE A 52 -5.01 -11.05 -8.60
N LYS A 53 -5.98 -11.94 -8.66
CA LYS A 53 -6.49 -12.41 -9.94
C LYS A 53 -7.05 -11.28 -10.82
N SER A 54 -7.77 -10.34 -10.19
CA SER A 54 -8.49 -9.31 -10.94
C SER A 54 -7.92 -7.90 -10.78
N TYR A 55 -6.96 -7.70 -9.88
CA TYR A 55 -6.41 -6.38 -9.60
C TYR A 55 -5.06 -6.48 -8.93
N PHE A 56 -4.33 -5.37 -8.91
CA PHE A 56 -3.15 -5.20 -8.09
C PHE A 56 -3.32 -3.92 -7.27
N GLY A 57 -2.48 -3.71 -6.29
CA GLY A 57 -2.66 -2.50 -5.49
C GLY A 57 -1.71 -2.31 -4.35
N ILE A 58 -2.02 -1.27 -3.59
CA ILE A 58 -1.30 -0.88 -2.39
C ILE A 58 -2.28 -1.01 -1.22
N TRP A 59 -1.83 -1.62 -0.12
CA TRP A 59 -2.63 -1.58 1.11
C TRP A 59 -1.89 -0.77 2.15
N PHE A 60 -2.63 0.15 2.77
CA PHE A 60 -2.12 1.01 3.84
C PHE A 60 -2.58 0.43 5.18
N TYR A 61 -1.63 0.09 6.04
CA TYR A 61 -1.95 -0.56 7.32
C TYR A 61 -2.83 0.31 8.22
N ASN A 62 -2.62 1.63 8.20
CA ASN A 62 -3.46 2.58 8.91
C ASN A 62 -4.27 3.47 7.96
N GLY A 63 -4.70 2.88 6.84
CA GLY A 63 -5.43 3.61 5.81
C GLY A 63 -6.71 4.27 6.28
N VAL A 64 -7.30 3.76 7.37
CA VAL A 64 -8.51 4.34 7.95
C VAL A 64 -8.33 5.82 8.34
N PHE A 65 -7.10 6.25 8.64
CA PHE A 65 -6.82 7.62 9.03
C PHE A 65 -6.55 8.56 7.85
N LEU A 66 -6.47 8.01 6.63
CA LEU A 66 -6.28 8.83 5.43
C LEU A 66 -7.58 9.53 5.08
N LYS A 67 -7.47 10.77 4.60
CA LYS A 67 -8.65 11.55 4.23
C LYS A 67 -9.41 10.94 3.06
N ASP A 68 -8.66 10.29 2.15
CA ASP A 68 -9.23 9.63 0.98
C ASP A 68 -10.19 10.54 0.21
N GLU A 69 -9.69 11.71 -0.18
CA GLU A 69 -10.50 12.72 -0.88
C GLU A 69 -11.12 12.17 -2.15
N LYS A 70 -10.46 11.23 -2.82
CA LYS A 70 -10.96 10.62 -4.04
C LYS A 70 -11.90 9.45 -3.79
N LYS A 71 -12.08 9.04 -2.54
CA LYS A 71 -12.95 7.93 -2.14
C LYS A 71 -12.61 6.63 -2.88
N ILE A 72 -11.32 6.33 -2.96
CA ILE A 72 -10.82 5.16 -3.69
C ILE A 72 -10.30 4.03 -2.78
N LEU A 73 -10.20 4.28 -1.48
CA LEU A 73 -9.73 3.26 -0.55
C LEU A 73 -10.86 2.31 -0.18
N ILE A 74 -10.52 1.03 -0.14
CA ILE A 74 -11.48 -0.06 0.09
C ILE A 74 -11.08 -0.84 1.33
N ASN A 75 -12.04 -1.13 2.20
CA ASN A 75 -11.84 -2.10 3.28
C ASN A 75 -12.28 -3.46 2.77
N ALA A 76 -11.31 -4.27 2.36
CA ALA A 76 -11.58 -5.58 1.76
C ALA A 76 -12.05 -6.63 2.77
N ASN A 77 -11.88 -6.38 4.07
CA ASN A 77 -12.20 -7.37 5.10
C ASN A 77 -12.69 -6.65 6.35
N GLU A 78 -13.92 -6.13 6.28
CA GLU A 78 -14.51 -5.33 7.34
C GLU A 78 -14.63 -6.07 8.67
N GLU A 79 -14.77 -7.39 8.62
CA GLU A 79 -14.92 -8.18 9.84
C GLU A 79 -13.61 -8.33 10.63
N ASN A 80 -12.48 -8.37 9.91
CA ASN A 80 -11.19 -8.69 10.51
C ASN A 80 -10.19 -7.52 10.57
N THR A 81 -10.40 -6.48 9.75
CA THR A 81 -9.49 -5.32 9.75
C THR A 81 -10.27 -4.04 9.97
N LYS A 82 -9.83 -3.25 10.94
CA LYS A 82 -10.44 -1.94 11.21
C LYS A 82 -9.62 -0.82 10.61
N SER A 83 -8.32 -1.02 10.47
CA SER A 83 -7.41 0.04 10.05
C SER A 83 -6.93 -0.09 8.61
N LEU A 84 -6.84 -1.30 8.08
CA LEU A 84 -6.26 -1.53 6.77
C LEU A 84 -7.20 -1.10 5.65
N ARG A 85 -6.66 -0.39 4.65
CA ARG A 85 -7.41 0.01 3.47
C ARG A 85 -6.57 -0.26 2.22
N GLN A 86 -7.23 -0.63 1.13
CA GLN A 86 -6.58 -0.95 -0.14
C GLN A 86 -6.86 0.11 -1.19
N MET A 87 -5.83 0.46 -1.96
CA MET A 87 -5.93 1.25 -3.18
C MET A 87 -5.73 0.27 -4.33
N ARG A 88 -6.79 -0.01 -5.10
CA ARG A 88 -6.79 -1.03 -6.16
C ARG A 88 -6.66 -0.45 -7.55
N PHE A 89 -5.95 -1.18 -8.41
CA PHE A 89 -5.79 -0.82 -9.82
C PHE A 89 -6.13 -2.02 -10.69
N ASN A 90 -6.83 -1.79 -11.78
CA ASN A 90 -7.16 -2.83 -12.76
C ASN A 90 -6.21 -2.84 -13.95
N SER A 91 -5.45 -1.77 -14.15
CA SER A 91 -4.46 -1.68 -15.22
C SER A 91 -3.41 -0.64 -14.87
N VAL A 92 -2.27 -0.70 -15.60
CA VAL A 92 -1.19 0.25 -15.44
C VAL A 92 -1.64 1.69 -15.69
N ASN A 93 -2.64 1.87 -16.55
CA ASN A 93 -3.15 3.20 -16.90
C ASN A 93 -3.84 3.90 -15.73
N GLU A 94 -4.24 3.15 -14.71
CA GLU A 94 -4.87 3.71 -13.51
C GLU A 94 -3.87 4.22 -12.49
N ILE A 95 -2.58 3.92 -12.67
CA ILE A 95 -1.55 4.37 -11.74
C ILE A 95 -1.34 5.87 -11.92
N ASP A 96 -1.60 6.63 -10.85
CA ASP A 96 -1.40 8.08 -10.81
C ASP A 96 -0.31 8.35 -9.77
N GLU A 97 0.91 8.61 -10.23
CA GLU A 97 2.05 8.81 -9.36
C GLU A 97 1.84 9.94 -8.36
N LYS A 98 1.29 11.08 -8.80
CA LYS A 98 1.07 12.22 -7.92
C LYS A 98 0.10 11.88 -6.79
N LEU A 99 -0.98 11.18 -7.14
CA LEU A 99 -1.98 10.76 -6.18
C LEU A 99 -1.39 9.78 -5.17
N ILE A 100 -0.63 8.80 -5.67
CA ILE A 100 0.00 7.79 -4.81
C ILE A 100 0.98 8.47 -3.84
N LEU A 101 1.82 9.39 -4.34
CA LEU A 101 2.77 10.10 -3.48
C LEU A 101 2.04 10.94 -2.42
N ALA A 102 0.92 11.56 -2.76
CA ALA A 102 0.14 12.32 -1.80
C ALA A 102 -0.43 11.43 -0.70
N TYR A 103 -0.95 10.26 -1.06
CA TYR A 103 -1.48 9.31 -0.08
C TYR A 103 -0.37 8.76 0.82
N ILE A 104 0.80 8.48 0.25
CA ILE A 104 1.95 8.00 1.04
C ILE A 104 2.41 9.08 2.02
N LYS A 105 2.48 10.32 1.58
CA LYS A 105 2.87 11.44 2.45
C LYS A 105 1.92 11.53 3.65
N GLU A 106 0.63 11.43 3.39
CA GLU A 106 -0.37 11.45 4.46
C GLU A 106 -0.22 10.24 5.39
N ALA A 107 0.07 9.06 4.82
CA ALA A 107 0.29 7.86 5.62
C ALA A 107 1.51 8.00 6.55
N ILE A 108 2.56 8.65 6.08
CA ILE A 108 3.73 8.94 6.92
C ILE A 108 3.35 9.91 8.05
N GLU A 109 2.54 10.92 7.75
CA GLU A 109 2.06 11.86 8.75
C GLU A 109 1.24 11.17 9.84
N VAL A 110 0.43 10.18 9.46
CA VAL A 110 -0.33 9.36 10.42
C VAL A 110 0.62 8.68 11.40
N GLU A 111 1.72 8.11 10.91
CA GLU A 111 2.70 7.46 11.79
C GLU A 111 3.43 8.46 12.67
N GLU A 112 3.72 9.66 12.14
CA GLU A 112 4.36 10.71 12.93
C GLU A 112 3.46 11.18 14.08
N LYS A 113 2.15 11.20 13.86
CA LYS A 113 1.18 11.59 14.89
C LYS A 113 0.86 10.45 15.86
N GLY A 114 1.31 9.23 15.55
CA GLY A 114 1.08 8.07 16.40
C GLY A 114 -0.39 7.64 16.46
N LEU A 115 -1.15 7.87 15.40
CA LEU A 115 -2.56 7.50 15.35
C LEU A 115 -2.72 5.98 15.25
N VAL A 116 -3.54 5.41 16.11
CA VAL A 116 -3.84 3.97 16.09
C VAL A 116 -5.31 3.75 16.45
N ILE A 117 -5.87 2.65 15.95
CA ILE A 117 -7.22 2.26 16.32
C ILE A 117 -7.21 1.74 17.76
N PRO A 118 -8.05 2.24 18.64
CA PRO A 118 -8.15 1.71 20.00
C PRO A 118 -8.59 0.25 19.98
N LYS A 119 -8.01 -0.54 20.86
CA LYS A 119 -8.41 -1.94 21.00
C LYS A 119 -9.66 -2.06 21.83
#